data_6e33f487f1622e47026dd1e5fb9e12bf
#
_entry.id   6e33f487f1622e47026dd1e5fb9e12bf
#
_cell.length_a   1.000
_cell.length_b   1.000
_cell.length_c   1.000
_cell.angle_alpha   90.00
_cell.angle_beta   90.00
_cell.angle_gamma   90.00
#
_symmetry.space_group_name_H-M   'P 1'
#
loop_
_entity.id
_entity.type
_entity.pdbx_description
1 polymer ?
#
loop_
_entity_poly.entity_id
_entity_poly.type
_entity_poly.pdbx_seq_one_letter_code
_entity_poly.pdbx_strand_id
1 'polypeptide(L)'
;MQRITIDPITRLEGHGKIEIFLDKEGDVANTYFQVPELRGFEKFAEGRPAEDMPQITSRICGVCPTAHHMAATKALDALYKVDPPPAAKKIRELVYSAF
;
A
#
# COMPACT_ATOMS: atom_id res chain seq x y z
N MET A 1 12.36 -2.13 -26.85
CA MET A 1 11.80 -1.87 -25.51
C MET A 1 12.92 -2.06 -24.50
N GLN A 2 13.22 -1.02 -23.74
CA GLN A 2 14.23 -1.07 -22.70
C GLN A 2 13.54 -1.42 -21.37
N ARG A 3 14.21 -2.26 -20.55
CA ARG A 3 13.70 -2.64 -19.23
C ARG A 3 14.67 -2.19 -18.14
N ILE A 4 14.13 -1.54 -17.13
CA ILE A 4 14.85 -1.19 -15.91
C ILE A 4 14.32 -2.09 -14.80
N THR A 5 15.21 -2.76 -14.09
CA THR A 5 14.85 -3.65 -12.98
C THR A 5 15.47 -3.14 -11.70
N ILE A 6 14.63 -2.99 -10.66
CA ILE A 6 15.05 -2.69 -9.30
C ILE A 6 14.73 -3.93 -8.46
N ASP A 7 15.77 -4.71 -8.14
CA ASP A 7 15.62 -5.98 -7.44
C ASP A 7 16.89 -6.33 -6.65
N PRO A 8 16.84 -6.40 -5.32
CA PRO A 8 15.70 -6.02 -4.48
C PRO A 8 15.57 -4.51 -4.32
N ILE A 9 14.38 -4.06 -3.90
CA ILE A 9 14.23 -2.69 -3.43
C ILE A 9 14.94 -2.59 -2.08
N THR A 10 15.89 -1.65 -1.96
CA THR A 10 16.78 -1.62 -0.78
C THR A 10 16.23 -0.87 0.41
N ARG A 11 15.31 0.07 0.20
CA ARG A 11 14.71 0.84 1.29
C ARG A 11 13.24 0.46 1.46
N LEU A 12 13.03 -0.79 1.80
CA LEU A 12 11.73 -1.41 1.97
C LEU A 12 11.83 -2.48 3.04
N GLU A 13 10.88 -2.54 3.96
CA GLU A 13 10.72 -3.69 4.83
C GLU A 13 10.04 -4.82 4.02
N GLY A 14 10.50 -6.04 4.22
CA GLY A 14 10.11 -7.18 3.39
C GLY A 14 10.86 -7.20 2.04
N HIS A 15 10.24 -7.79 1.03
CA HIS A 15 10.84 -7.91 -0.29
C HIS A 15 9.94 -7.31 -1.36
N GLY A 16 10.53 -6.56 -2.25
CA GLY A 16 9.83 -5.98 -3.39
C GLY A 16 10.75 -5.88 -4.59
N LYS A 17 10.15 -5.99 -5.77
CA LYS A 17 10.82 -5.83 -7.05
C LYS A 17 9.99 -4.89 -7.92
N ILE A 18 10.66 -3.99 -8.62
CA ILE A 18 10.02 -3.11 -9.60
C ILE A 18 10.62 -3.36 -10.97
N GLU A 19 9.77 -3.53 -11.97
CA GLU A 19 10.16 -3.57 -13.36
C GLU A 19 9.48 -2.44 -14.12
N ILE A 20 10.29 -1.64 -14.82
CA ILE A 20 9.84 -0.51 -15.62
C ILE A 20 10.19 -0.80 -17.07
N PHE A 21 9.21 -0.73 -17.94
CA PHE A 21 9.36 -0.91 -19.37
C PHE A 21 9.25 0.43 -20.08
N LEU A 22 10.29 0.78 -20.85
CA LEU A 22 10.30 2.00 -21.63
C LEU A 22 9.98 1.70 -23.08
N ASP A 23 9.29 2.63 -23.73
CA ASP A 23 9.03 2.58 -25.16
C ASP A 23 10.25 3.04 -25.97
N LYS A 24 10.07 3.25 -27.27
CA LYS A 24 11.15 3.66 -28.18
C LYS A 24 11.56 5.11 -27.97
N GLU A 25 10.68 5.92 -27.46
CA GLU A 25 10.86 7.34 -27.17
C GLU A 25 11.52 7.56 -25.80
N GLY A 26 11.61 6.51 -24.96
CA GLY A 26 12.18 6.56 -23.63
C GLY A 26 11.16 6.83 -22.53
N ASP A 27 9.88 6.89 -22.88
CA ASP A 27 8.80 7.09 -21.93
C ASP A 27 8.38 5.79 -21.26
N VAL A 28 7.76 5.88 -20.09
CA VAL A 28 7.30 4.71 -19.34
C VAL A 28 6.07 4.11 -20.01
N ALA A 29 6.25 2.96 -20.65
CA ALA A 29 5.16 2.22 -21.25
C ALA A 29 4.38 1.38 -20.23
N ASN A 30 5.08 0.79 -19.24
CA ASN A 30 4.45 -0.02 -18.21
C ASN A 30 5.36 -0.15 -16.98
N THR A 31 4.75 -0.42 -15.83
CA THR A 31 5.48 -0.64 -14.57
C THR A 31 4.79 -1.73 -13.75
N TYR A 32 5.58 -2.66 -13.24
CA TYR A 32 5.11 -3.72 -12.35
C TYR A 32 5.80 -3.63 -11.01
N PHE A 33 4.99 -3.62 -9.94
CA PHE A 33 5.45 -3.84 -8.58
C PHE A 33 5.14 -5.29 -8.19
N GLN A 34 6.16 -6.02 -7.77
CA GLN A 34 6.07 -7.44 -7.45
C GLN A 34 6.45 -7.67 -6.00
N VAL A 35 5.63 -8.48 -5.33
CA VAL A 35 5.88 -8.94 -3.95
C VAL A 35 6.09 -10.45 -4.02
N PRO A 36 7.35 -10.93 -3.86
CA PRO A 36 7.66 -12.34 -4.13
C PRO A 36 7.13 -13.32 -3.10
N GLU A 37 6.93 -12.91 -1.83
CA GLU A 37 6.49 -13.83 -0.78
C GLU A 37 5.02 -14.20 -0.92
N LEU A 38 4.14 -13.20 -0.97
CA LEU A 38 2.70 -13.42 -1.07
C LEU A 38 2.02 -12.18 -1.61
N ARG A 39 1.20 -12.38 -2.62
CA ARG A 39 0.27 -11.36 -3.12
C ARG A 39 -1.07 -12.03 -3.41
N GLY A 40 -2.15 -11.47 -2.92
CA GLY A 40 -3.49 -12.04 -3.10
C GLY A 40 -4.54 -11.37 -2.21
N PHE A 41 -4.13 -10.43 -1.36
CA PHE A 41 -5.06 -9.70 -0.51
C PHE A 41 -6.07 -8.89 -1.32
N GLU A 42 -5.67 -8.40 -2.50
CA GLU A 42 -6.58 -7.71 -3.42
C GLU A 42 -7.75 -8.62 -3.81
N LYS A 43 -7.46 -9.88 -4.11
CA LYS A 43 -8.49 -10.86 -4.47
C LYS A 43 -9.29 -11.30 -3.26
N PHE A 44 -8.64 -11.51 -2.13
CA PHE A 44 -9.29 -11.86 -0.87
C PHE A 44 -10.28 -10.79 -0.40
N ALA A 45 -9.96 -9.52 -0.64
CA ALA A 45 -10.78 -8.38 -0.22
C ALA A 45 -12.04 -8.20 -1.08
N GLU A 46 -12.06 -8.72 -2.31
CA GLU A 46 -13.24 -8.61 -3.18
C GLU A 46 -14.49 -9.21 -2.52
N GLY A 47 -15.60 -8.47 -2.59
CA GLY A 47 -16.87 -8.89 -2.00
C GLY A 47 -16.99 -8.68 -0.50
N ARG A 48 -15.95 -8.17 0.16
CA ARG A 48 -15.98 -7.84 1.58
C ARG A 48 -16.49 -6.43 1.82
N PRO A 49 -17.17 -6.18 2.97
CA PRO A 49 -17.54 -4.82 3.33
C PRO A 49 -16.32 -3.90 3.41
N ALA A 50 -16.45 -2.67 2.92
CA ALA A 50 -15.34 -1.73 2.89
C ALA A 50 -14.82 -1.41 4.31
N GLU A 51 -15.70 -1.32 5.27
CA GLU A 51 -15.36 -1.06 6.68
C GLU A 51 -14.52 -2.15 7.35
N ASP A 52 -14.46 -3.35 6.78
CA ASP A 52 -13.61 -4.43 7.26
C ASP A 52 -12.15 -4.30 6.80
N MET A 53 -11.90 -3.43 5.80
CA MET A 53 -10.58 -3.30 5.18
C MET A 53 -9.46 -2.93 6.16
N PRO A 54 -9.62 -2.00 7.11
CA PRO A 54 -8.54 -1.70 8.05
C PRO A 54 -8.08 -2.93 8.83
N GLN A 55 -9.01 -3.80 9.24
CA GLN A 55 -8.71 -5.01 9.95
C GLN A 55 -8.07 -6.09 9.06
N ILE A 56 -8.60 -6.26 7.85
CA ILE A 56 -8.09 -7.23 6.89
C ILE A 56 -6.68 -6.85 6.43
N THR A 57 -6.46 -5.60 6.04
CA THR A 57 -5.18 -5.14 5.49
C THR A 57 -4.08 -5.08 6.54
N SER A 58 -4.41 -4.88 7.82
CA SER A 58 -3.42 -4.95 8.89
C SER A 58 -2.76 -6.34 9.01
N ARG A 59 -3.40 -7.38 8.50
CA ARG A 59 -2.88 -8.75 8.50
C ARG A 59 -1.88 -9.02 7.39
N ILE A 60 -1.69 -8.09 6.47
CA ILE A 60 -0.67 -8.21 5.41
C ILE A 60 0.73 -8.31 6.01
N CYS A 61 0.99 -7.56 7.08
CA CYS A 61 2.30 -7.50 7.71
C CYS A 61 2.20 -7.56 9.23
N GLY A 62 3.00 -8.43 9.85
CA GLY A 62 3.09 -8.53 11.31
C GLY A 62 3.98 -7.46 11.95
N VAL A 63 4.90 -6.88 11.18
CA VAL A 63 5.84 -5.85 11.64
C VAL A 63 5.26 -4.44 11.49
N CYS A 64 4.45 -4.20 10.44
CA CYS A 64 3.92 -2.89 10.09
C CYS A 64 2.39 -2.85 9.95
N PRO A 65 1.62 -3.49 10.84
CA PRO A 65 0.15 -3.53 10.71
C PRO A 65 -0.47 -2.14 10.74
N THR A 66 0.10 -1.20 11.49
CA THR A 66 -0.38 0.17 11.59
C THR A 66 -0.30 0.91 10.25
N ALA A 67 0.74 0.67 9.45
CA ALA A 67 0.87 1.28 8.13
C ALA A 67 -0.29 0.86 7.21
N HIS A 68 -0.58 -0.43 7.16
CA HIS A 68 -1.68 -0.98 6.36
C HIS A 68 -3.05 -0.54 6.89
N HIS A 69 -3.23 -0.56 8.21
CA HIS A 69 -4.47 -0.12 8.85
C HIS A 69 -4.74 1.36 8.54
N MET A 70 -3.73 2.20 8.67
CA MET A 70 -3.86 3.64 8.44
C MET A 70 -4.15 3.95 6.96
N ALA A 71 -3.48 3.26 6.04
CA ALA A 71 -3.74 3.40 4.61
C ALA A 71 -5.18 3.04 4.25
N ALA A 72 -5.69 1.92 4.79
CA ALA A 72 -7.07 1.51 4.59
C ALA A 72 -8.07 2.51 5.20
N THR A 73 -7.78 3.03 6.38
CA THR A 73 -8.63 4.02 7.04
C THR A 73 -8.72 5.31 6.22
N LYS A 74 -7.60 5.78 5.68
CA LYS A 74 -7.61 6.95 4.79
C LYS A 74 -8.36 6.69 3.49
N ALA A 75 -8.28 5.49 2.95
CA ALA A 75 -9.06 5.11 1.78
C ALA A 75 -10.57 5.15 2.06
N LEU A 76 -10.97 4.70 3.26
CA LEU A 76 -12.37 4.78 3.70
C LEU A 76 -12.84 6.22 3.90
N ASP A 77 -12.00 7.09 4.47
CA ASP A 77 -12.33 8.51 4.58
C ASP A 77 -12.65 9.10 3.21
N ALA A 78 -11.83 8.78 2.21
CA ALA A 78 -12.07 9.23 0.84
C ALA A 78 -13.33 8.61 0.22
N LEU A 79 -13.56 7.32 0.46
CA LEU A 79 -14.72 6.61 -0.05
C LEU A 79 -16.04 7.21 0.47
N TYR A 80 -16.10 7.46 1.78
CA TYR A 80 -17.27 8.01 2.45
C TYR A 80 -17.32 9.54 2.45
N LYS A 81 -16.32 10.20 1.84
CA LYS A 81 -16.20 11.67 1.79
C LYS A 81 -16.21 12.30 3.19
N VAL A 82 -15.51 11.68 4.10
CA VAL A 82 -15.34 12.14 5.47
C VAL A 82 -14.01 12.90 5.59
N ASP A 83 -14.04 14.08 6.19
CA ASP A 83 -12.83 14.79 6.61
C ASP A 83 -12.72 14.68 8.13
N PRO A 84 -11.76 13.91 8.66
CA PRO A 84 -11.61 13.75 10.10
C PRO A 84 -11.31 15.09 10.77
N PRO A 85 -11.84 15.33 11.99
CA PRO A 85 -11.54 16.57 12.71
C PRO A 85 -10.05 16.69 13.03
N PRO A 86 -9.55 17.92 13.26
CA PRO A 86 -8.11 18.15 13.51
C PRO A 86 -7.53 17.30 14.65
N ALA A 87 -8.27 17.09 15.71
CA ALA A 87 -7.86 16.25 16.82
C ALA A 87 -7.63 14.79 16.40
N ALA A 88 -8.52 14.24 15.57
CA ALA A 88 -8.39 12.88 15.06
C ALA A 88 -7.16 12.74 14.16
N LYS A 89 -6.88 13.73 13.30
CA LYS A 89 -5.68 13.76 12.48
C LYS A 89 -4.41 13.74 13.31
N LYS A 90 -4.35 14.54 14.37
CA LYS A 90 -3.21 14.59 15.30
C LYS A 90 -3.02 13.28 16.06
N ILE A 91 -4.10 12.66 16.50
CA ILE A 91 -4.03 11.35 17.19
C ILE A 91 -3.51 10.28 16.23
N ARG A 92 -3.96 10.25 14.97
CA ARG A 92 -3.45 9.34 13.95
C ARG A 92 -1.95 9.53 13.71
N GLU A 93 -1.51 10.77 13.62
CA GLU A 93 -0.09 11.11 13.46
C GLU A 93 0.74 10.66 14.66
N LEU A 94 0.25 10.90 15.87
CA LEU A 94 0.90 10.45 17.10
C LEU A 94 1.06 8.93 17.14
N VAL A 95 -0.02 8.20 16.88
CA VAL A 95 -0.01 6.73 16.85
C VAL A 95 0.94 6.19 15.79
N TYR A 96 0.93 6.77 14.59
CA TYR A 96 1.80 6.35 13.51
C TYR A 96 3.26 6.64 13.83
N SER A 97 3.55 7.75 14.46
CA SER A 97 4.93 8.13 14.85
C SER A 97 5.48 7.23 15.97
N ALA A 98 4.63 6.66 16.81
CA ALA A 98 5.03 5.71 17.85
C ALA A 98 5.35 4.31 17.33
N PHE A 99 5.03 4.05 16.08
CA PHE A 99 5.22 2.77 15.43
C PHE A 99 6.48 2.77 14.57
#